data_6df231dd9c87cf52962dc7fba19e1b5d
#
_entry.id   6df231dd9c87cf52962dc7fba19e1b5d
#
_cell.length_a   1.000
_cell.length_b   1.000
_cell.length_c   1.000
_cell.angle_alpha   90.00
_cell.angle_beta   90.00
_cell.angle_gamma   90.00
#
_symmetry.space_group_name_H-M   'P 1'
#
loop_
_entity.id
_entity.type
_entity.pdbx_description
1 polymer ?
#
loop_
_entity_poly.entity_id
_entity_poly.type
_entity_poly.pdbx_seq_one_letter_code
_entity_poly.pdbx_strand_id
1 'polypeptide(L)'
;MADHFRNIYSSRASDYHRLIAPEDADGHLARTLRRLIPPGQRILDLGTGTGRLPLLLARDAKQMVGLDLHGDMLRENAAQRSLSIAHWSLVQGDMRALPFPTAWAQVVTAGWAIGHLRGWHPDDWQTQISRVLKEMRRIAAPGGVIVILETLTTGSLTPAPPTEGLAQYYAWLESEWGFTRETLSTDYQFANVDEAVERSEFFFGAEMAEKIRANGWARLPEWTGIWSKRA
;
A
#
# COMPACT_ATOMS: atom_id res chain seq x y z
N MET A 1 9.51 -16.76 2.86
CA MET A 1 9.09 -15.38 2.50
C MET A 1 7.82 -14.94 3.23
N ALA A 2 6.72 -15.69 3.24
CA ALA A 2 5.49 -15.27 3.90
C ALA A 2 5.66 -14.90 5.39
N ASP A 3 6.45 -15.66 6.14
CA ASP A 3 6.72 -15.41 7.57
C ASP A 3 7.63 -14.20 7.81
N HIS A 4 8.51 -13.87 6.85
CA HIS A 4 9.40 -12.72 6.95
C HIS A 4 8.62 -11.41 7.06
N PHE A 5 7.68 -11.15 6.15
CA PHE A 5 6.87 -9.93 6.18
C PHE A 5 5.94 -9.89 7.40
N ARG A 6 5.32 -11.02 7.79
CA ARG A 6 4.51 -11.07 9.01
C ARG A 6 5.30 -10.68 10.25
N ASN A 7 6.55 -11.18 10.38
CA ASN A 7 7.44 -10.81 11.48
C ASN A 7 7.78 -9.31 11.47
N ILE A 8 8.06 -8.72 10.30
CA ILE A 8 8.31 -7.28 10.19
C ILE A 8 7.09 -6.50 10.66
N TYR A 9 5.91 -6.83 10.18
CA TYR A 9 4.66 -6.12 10.52
C TYR A 9 4.24 -6.30 12.00
N SER A 10 4.66 -7.38 12.65
CA SER A 10 4.34 -7.65 14.06
C SER A 10 5.39 -7.17 15.06
N SER A 11 6.62 -6.80 14.63
CA SER A 11 7.69 -6.47 15.55
C SER A 11 8.63 -5.35 15.12
N ARG A 12 8.58 -4.90 13.84
CA ARG A 12 9.48 -3.89 13.26
C ARG A 12 8.74 -2.76 12.54
N ALA A 13 7.56 -2.38 13.03
CA ALA A 13 6.71 -1.37 12.38
C ALA A 13 7.42 -0.01 12.22
N SER A 14 8.21 0.43 13.21
CA SER A 14 8.96 1.69 13.13
C SER A 14 10.09 1.63 12.10
N ASP A 15 10.79 0.49 11.96
CA ASP A 15 11.81 0.31 10.92
C ASP A 15 11.17 0.35 9.55
N TYR A 16 10.04 -0.34 9.38
CA TYR A 16 9.26 -0.32 8.16
C TYR A 16 8.80 1.11 7.81
N HIS A 17 8.29 1.87 8.80
CA HIS A 17 7.90 3.27 8.56
C HIS A 17 9.08 4.11 8.08
N ARG A 18 10.26 3.97 8.71
CA ARG A 18 11.48 4.69 8.29
C ARG A 18 11.93 4.32 6.87
N LEU A 19 11.71 3.07 6.44
CA LEU A 19 11.99 2.65 5.07
C LEU A 19 11.08 3.36 4.07
N ILE A 20 9.75 3.35 4.30
CA ILE A 20 8.78 3.86 3.33
C ILE A 20 8.61 5.39 3.34
N ALA A 21 9.06 6.07 4.40
CA ALA A 21 8.92 7.52 4.53
C ALA A 21 9.56 8.34 3.38
N PRO A 22 10.76 7.98 2.86
CA PRO A 22 11.40 8.68 1.74
C PRO A 22 10.91 8.25 0.35
N GLU A 23 9.88 7.40 0.24
CA GLU A 23 9.32 6.98 -1.05
C GLU A 23 8.45 8.09 -1.66
N ASP A 24 8.29 8.05 -2.99
CA ASP A 24 7.60 9.06 -3.80
C ASP A 24 8.28 10.43 -3.76
N ALA A 25 9.61 10.44 -3.87
CA ALA A 25 10.44 11.64 -3.80
C ALA A 25 9.97 12.78 -4.71
N ASP A 26 9.41 12.46 -5.88
CA ASP A 26 8.90 13.45 -6.84
C ASP A 26 7.39 13.75 -6.64
N GLY A 27 6.71 13.08 -5.71
CA GLY A 27 5.29 13.29 -5.40
C GLY A 27 4.33 12.84 -6.51
N HIS A 28 4.71 11.86 -7.34
CA HIS A 28 3.87 11.32 -8.41
C HIS A 28 2.64 10.60 -7.85
N LEU A 29 2.83 9.81 -6.79
CA LEU A 29 1.76 9.12 -6.08
C LEU A 29 0.77 10.11 -5.47
N ALA A 30 1.28 11.11 -4.74
CA ALA A 30 0.44 12.13 -4.11
C ALA A 30 -0.41 12.89 -5.14
N ARG A 31 0.17 13.26 -6.29
CA ARG A 31 -0.57 13.94 -7.39
C ARG A 31 -1.63 13.04 -8.02
N THR A 32 -1.28 11.77 -8.28
CA THR A 32 -2.21 10.82 -8.89
C THR A 32 -3.38 10.51 -7.97
N LEU A 33 -3.13 10.30 -6.68
CA LEU A 33 -4.20 10.08 -5.70
C LEU A 33 -5.15 11.29 -5.61
N ARG A 34 -4.64 12.53 -5.60
CA ARG A 34 -5.49 13.74 -5.60
C ARG A 34 -6.33 13.87 -6.88
N ARG A 35 -5.84 13.39 -8.02
CA ARG A 35 -6.62 13.35 -9.27
C ARG A 35 -7.73 12.30 -9.23
N LEU A 36 -7.47 11.13 -8.64
CA LEU A 36 -8.43 10.02 -8.56
C LEU A 36 -9.46 10.22 -7.44
N ILE A 37 -9.08 10.89 -6.37
CA ILE A 37 -9.86 11.04 -5.13
C ILE A 37 -10.19 12.52 -4.92
N PRO A 38 -11.41 12.94 -5.23
CA PRO A 38 -11.86 14.32 -4.95
C PRO A 38 -11.81 14.63 -3.45
N PRO A 39 -11.57 15.89 -3.06
CA PRO A 39 -11.61 16.28 -1.64
C PRO A 39 -13.02 16.11 -1.03
N GLY A 40 -13.07 16.07 0.29
CA GLY A 40 -14.33 16.01 1.02
C GLY A 40 -15.01 14.64 1.09
N GLN A 41 -14.30 13.55 0.72
CA GLN A 41 -14.84 12.19 0.73
C GLN A 41 -14.64 11.48 2.07
N ARG A 42 -15.51 10.51 2.37
CA ARG A 42 -15.22 9.48 3.38
C ARG A 42 -14.36 8.41 2.75
N ILE A 43 -13.19 8.15 3.36
CA ILE A 43 -12.17 7.22 2.86
C ILE A 43 -12.00 6.09 3.87
N LEU A 44 -11.99 4.85 3.38
CA LEU A 44 -11.57 3.67 4.13
C LEU A 44 -10.31 3.12 3.50
N ASP A 45 -9.23 3.01 4.29
CA ASP A 45 -7.95 2.46 3.87
C ASP A 45 -7.73 1.09 4.50
N LEU A 46 -7.57 0.06 3.68
CA LEU A 46 -7.43 -1.34 4.07
C LEU A 46 -5.97 -1.76 4.06
N GLY A 47 -5.51 -2.41 5.14
CA GLY A 47 -4.09 -2.67 5.34
C GLY A 47 -3.31 -1.38 5.48
N THR A 48 -3.84 -0.45 6.28
CA THR A 48 -3.34 0.92 6.41
C THR A 48 -1.90 1.02 6.92
N GLY A 49 -1.37 -0.07 7.49
CA GLY A 49 0.00 -0.16 7.98
C GLY A 49 0.35 0.96 8.94
N THR A 50 1.51 1.56 8.73
CA THR A 50 2.01 2.69 9.53
C THR A 50 1.44 4.06 9.10
N GLY A 51 0.46 4.08 8.19
CA GLY A 51 -0.31 5.28 7.85
C GLY A 51 0.14 6.02 6.59
N ARG A 52 0.79 5.36 5.64
CA ARG A 52 1.27 6.00 4.41
C ARG A 52 0.16 6.70 3.63
N LEU A 53 -0.95 6.02 3.33
CA LEU A 53 -2.08 6.63 2.62
C LEU A 53 -2.85 7.64 3.49
N PRO A 54 -3.11 7.40 4.78
CA PRO A 54 -3.63 8.43 5.68
C PRO A 54 -2.83 9.73 5.69
N LEU A 55 -1.50 9.68 5.75
CA LEU A 55 -0.64 10.87 5.70
C LEU A 55 -0.83 11.69 4.41
N LEU A 56 -1.10 11.01 3.28
CA LEU A 56 -1.31 11.67 1.98
C LEU A 56 -2.74 12.20 1.78
N LEU A 57 -3.76 11.57 2.37
CA LEU A 57 -5.17 11.76 2.02
C LEU A 57 -6.02 12.39 3.12
N ALA A 58 -5.66 12.21 4.41
CA ALA A 58 -6.56 12.57 5.51
C ALA A 58 -6.83 14.08 5.61
N ARG A 59 -5.89 14.93 5.15
CA ARG A 59 -6.06 16.39 5.18
C ARG A 59 -7.23 16.86 4.31
N ASP A 60 -7.42 16.22 3.16
CA ASP A 60 -8.43 16.59 2.17
C ASP A 60 -9.71 15.76 2.31
N ALA A 61 -9.72 14.75 3.22
CA ALA A 61 -10.87 13.89 3.48
C ALA A 61 -11.89 14.56 4.42
N LYS A 62 -13.18 14.29 4.19
CA LYS A 62 -14.22 14.60 5.19
C LYS A 62 -14.08 13.73 6.44
N GLN A 63 -13.73 12.46 6.22
CA GLN A 63 -13.47 11.47 7.25
C GLN A 63 -12.56 10.41 6.67
N MET A 64 -11.56 9.98 7.43
CA MET A 64 -10.70 8.88 7.05
C MET A 64 -10.60 7.86 8.17
N VAL A 65 -10.68 6.58 7.79
CA VAL A 65 -10.48 5.45 8.68
C VAL A 65 -9.45 4.52 8.05
N GLY A 66 -8.41 4.16 8.82
CA GLY A 66 -7.47 3.12 8.47
C GLY A 66 -7.79 1.82 9.22
N LEU A 67 -7.82 0.70 8.49
CA LEU A 67 -8.00 -0.63 9.05
C LEU A 67 -6.76 -1.47 8.80
N ASP A 68 -6.27 -2.17 9.83
CA ASP A 68 -5.16 -3.12 9.71
C ASP A 68 -5.38 -4.35 10.60
N LEU A 69 -4.82 -5.48 10.19
CA LEU A 69 -4.85 -6.71 10.95
C LEU A 69 -3.88 -6.67 12.15
N HIS A 70 -2.73 -6.01 11.96
CA HIS A 70 -1.62 -6.01 12.91
C HIS A 70 -1.67 -4.80 13.87
N GLY A 71 -1.83 -5.08 15.15
CA GLY A 71 -1.89 -4.05 16.20
C GLY A 71 -0.60 -3.22 16.30
N ASP A 72 0.57 -3.80 15.99
CA ASP A 72 1.85 -3.09 16.00
C ASP A 72 1.91 -2.02 14.91
N MET A 73 1.41 -2.34 13.71
CA MET A 73 1.25 -1.35 12.63
C MET A 73 0.34 -0.21 13.06
N LEU A 74 -0.78 -0.52 13.71
CA LEU A 74 -1.71 0.52 14.17
C LEU A 74 -1.13 1.38 15.29
N ARG A 75 -0.28 0.83 16.17
CA ARG A 75 0.44 1.62 17.19
C ARG A 75 1.40 2.62 16.55
N GLU A 76 2.19 2.17 15.58
CA GLU A 76 3.08 3.07 14.82
C GLU A 76 2.26 4.12 14.05
N ASN A 77 1.18 3.72 13.40
CA ASN A 77 0.25 4.63 12.71
C ASN A 77 -0.29 5.71 13.65
N ALA A 78 -0.68 5.34 14.87
CA ALA A 78 -1.16 6.29 15.87
C ALA A 78 -0.04 7.28 16.31
N ALA A 79 1.21 6.82 16.38
CA ALA A 79 2.35 7.67 16.66
C ALA A 79 2.57 8.69 15.51
N GLN A 80 2.56 8.24 14.26
CA GLN A 80 2.69 9.11 13.09
C GLN A 80 1.53 10.11 12.99
N ARG A 81 0.30 9.67 13.26
CA ARG A 81 -0.88 10.56 13.33
C ARG A 81 -0.72 11.68 14.36
N SER A 82 -0.11 11.40 15.51
CA SER A 82 0.10 12.41 16.56
C SER A 82 1.03 13.53 16.12
N LEU A 83 1.87 13.32 15.13
CA LEU A 83 2.77 14.29 14.53
C LEU A 83 2.14 15.06 13.36
N SER A 84 0.95 14.63 12.91
CA SER A 84 0.23 15.21 11.77
C SER A 84 -0.80 16.23 12.22
N ILE A 85 -1.05 17.24 11.39
CA ILE A 85 -2.20 18.15 11.54
C ILE A 85 -3.51 17.53 11.03
N ALA A 86 -3.44 16.45 10.25
CA ALA A 86 -4.60 15.72 9.77
C ALA A 86 -5.03 14.64 10.77
N HIS A 87 -6.33 14.33 10.77
CA HIS A 87 -6.89 13.35 11.68
C HIS A 87 -7.55 12.19 10.94
N TRP A 88 -7.33 10.97 11.42
CA TRP A 88 -8.02 9.75 10.97
C TRP A 88 -8.24 8.80 12.14
N SER A 89 -9.22 7.94 12.01
CA SER A 89 -9.50 6.87 12.97
C SER A 89 -8.80 5.58 12.59
N LEU A 90 -8.53 4.72 13.57
CA LEU A 90 -7.89 3.43 13.37
C LEU A 90 -8.80 2.31 13.89
N VAL A 91 -8.89 1.24 13.13
CA VAL A 91 -9.68 0.05 13.44
C VAL A 91 -8.80 -1.19 13.23
N GLN A 92 -8.73 -2.07 14.23
CA GLN A 92 -8.10 -3.37 14.02
C GLN A 92 -9.12 -4.34 13.44
N GLY A 93 -8.79 -5.01 12.33
CA GLY A 93 -9.70 -5.95 11.67
C GLY A 93 -9.11 -6.60 10.44
N ASP A 94 -9.83 -7.62 9.95
CA ASP A 94 -9.50 -8.34 8.73
C ASP A 94 -10.22 -7.69 7.55
N MET A 95 -9.48 -7.34 6.49
CA MET A 95 -10.04 -6.74 5.28
C MET A 95 -11.00 -7.67 4.51
N ARG A 96 -11.05 -8.96 4.86
CA ARG A 96 -11.97 -9.96 4.28
C ARG A 96 -13.34 -9.97 4.95
N ALA A 97 -13.52 -9.24 6.06
CA ALA A 97 -14.77 -9.14 6.82
C ALA A 97 -14.85 -7.77 7.52
N LEU A 98 -15.25 -6.74 6.79
CA LEU A 98 -15.17 -5.35 7.23
C LEU A 98 -16.31 -4.96 8.18
N PRO A 99 -16.02 -4.36 9.36
CA PRO A 99 -17.03 -3.96 10.34
C PRO A 99 -17.71 -2.62 9.99
N PHE A 100 -18.03 -2.42 8.70
CA PHE A 100 -18.67 -1.19 8.22
C PHE A 100 -19.95 -1.53 7.46
N PRO A 101 -20.97 -0.65 7.47
CA PRO A 101 -22.19 -0.86 6.69
C PRO A 101 -21.95 -0.74 5.18
N THR A 102 -22.87 -1.30 4.39
CA THR A 102 -22.87 -1.16 2.93
C THR A 102 -22.92 0.33 2.54
N ALA A 103 -22.22 0.71 1.46
CA ALA A 103 -22.17 2.07 0.93
C ALA A 103 -21.67 3.13 1.93
N TRP A 104 -20.80 2.74 2.87
CA TRP A 104 -20.31 3.62 3.90
C TRP A 104 -19.29 4.65 3.38
N ALA A 105 -18.38 4.27 2.48
CA ALA A 105 -17.29 5.12 2.01
C ALA A 105 -17.47 5.53 0.54
N GLN A 106 -17.14 6.76 0.18
CA GLN A 106 -17.03 7.19 -1.21
C GLN A 106 -15.74 6.70 -1.86
N VAL A 107 -14.71 6.42 -1.05
CA VAL A 107 -13.42 5.91 -1.51
C VAL A 107 -12.97 4.76 -0.62
N VAL A 108 -12.55 3.66 -1.25
CA VAL A 108 -11.92 2.52 -0.55
C VAL A 108 -10.55 2.31 -1.17
N THR A 109 -9.51 2.44 -0.35
CA THR A 109 -8.11 2.22 -0.77
C THR A 109 -7.53 0.96 -0.16
N ALA A 110 -6.55 0.35 -0.82
CA ALA A 110 -5.69 -0.68 -0.27
C ALA A 110 -4.30 -0.53 -0.89
N GLY A 111 -3.32 -0.11 -0.11
CA GLY A 111 -1.97 0.11 -0.58
C GLY A 111 -1.00 -0.97 -0.08
N TRP A 112 -0.37 -1.70 -1.03
CA TRP A 112 0.65 -2.74 -0.76
C TRP A 112 0.20 -3.79 0.27
N ALA A 113 -1.08 -4.13 0.24
CA ALA A 113 -1.72 -4.97 1.25
C ALA A 113 -2.33 -6.24 0.69
N ILE A 114 -3.10 -6.15 -0.41
CA ILE A 114 -3.86 -7.29 -0.94
C ILE A 114 -2.93 -8.34 -1.57
N GLY A 115 -1.84 -7.90 -2.20
CA GLY A 115 -0.84 -8.77 -2.83
C GLY A 115 -0.21 -9.78 -1.86
N HIS A 116 -0.16 -9.48 -0.56
CA HIS A 116 0.31 -10.44 0.45
C HIS A 116 -0.55 -11.71 0.52
N LEU A 117 -1.86 -11.61 0.27
CA LEU A 117 -2.75 -12.77 0.27
C LEU A 117 -2.37 -13.78 -0.83
N ARG A 118 -1.78 -13.30 -1.95
CA ARG A 118 -1.26 -14.19 -3.00
C ARG A 118 -0.13 -15.10 -2.49
N GLY A 119 0.75 -14.56 -1.65
CA GLY A 119 1.86 -15.31 -1.05
C GLY A 119 1.45 -16.11 0.18
N TRP A 120 0.52 -15.62 0.99
CA TRP A 120 0.05 -16.28 2.21
C TRP A 120 -0.93 -17.42 1.95
N HIS A 121 -1.62 -17.41 0.80
CA HIS A 121 -2.65 -18.37 0.42
C HIS A 121 -2.41 -18.87 -1.03
N PRO A 122 -1.28 -19.55 -1.30
CA PRO A 122 -0.90 -19.90 -2.68
C PRO A 122 -1.94 -20.76 -3.39
N ASP A 123 -2.64 -21.63 -2.66
CA ASP A 123 -3.58 -22.60 -3.21
C ASP A 123 -5.01 -22.05 -3.41
N ASP A 124 -5.40 -20.99 -2.66
CA ASP A 124 -6.76 -20.44 -2.70
C ASP A 124 -6.80 -18.90 -2.76
N TRP A 125 -5.70 -18.28 -3.19
CA TRP A 125 -5.53 -16.83 -3.20
C TRP A 125 -6.66 -16.05 -3.90
N GLN A 126 -7.21 -16.59 -4.99
CA GLN A 126 -8.33 -15.96 -5.70
C GLN A 126 -9.57 -15.89 -4.81
N THR A 127 -9.83 -16.93 -4.03
CA THR A 127 -10.93 -16.95 -3.06
C THR A 127 -10.70 -15.92 -1.96
N GLN A 128 -9.49 -15.83 -1.43
CA GLN A 128 -9.15 -14.89 -0.36
C GLN A 128 -9.22 -13.44 -0.85
N ILE A 129 -8.63 -13.15 -1.99
CA ILE A 129 -8.65 -11.80 -2.58
C ILE A 129 -10.08 -11.44 -3.04
N SER A 130 -10.86 -12.38 -3.59
CA SER A 130 -12.28 -12.14 -3.93
C SER A 130 -13.11 -11.70 -2.73
N ARG A 131 -12.84 -12.22 -1.53
CA ARG A 131 -13.53 -11.76 -0.30
C ARG A 131 -13.21 -10.29 -0.04
N VAL A 132 -11.95 -9.89 -0.14
CA VAL A 132 -11.55 -8.47 0.03
C VAL A 132 -12.23 -7.58 -1.01
N LEU A 133 -12.17 -7.94 -2.29
CA LEU A 133 -12.74 -7.14 -3.37
C LEU A 133 -14.28 -7.03 -3.29
N LYS A 134 -14.96 -8.09 -2.83
CA LYS A 134 -16.40 -8.06 -2.53
C LYS A 134 -16.73 -7.11 -1.37
N GLU A 135 -15.93 -7.12 -0.31
CA GLU A 135 -16.07 -6.18 0.80
C GLU A 135 -15.79 -4.74 0.36
N MET A 136 -14.72 -4.49 -0.41
CA MET A 136 -14.45 -3.17 -0.98
C MET A 136 -15.66 -2.64 -1.80
N ARG A 137 -16.24 -3.49 -2.65
CA ARG A 137 -17.46 -3.13 -3.42
C ARG A 137 -18.67 -2.91 -2.53
N ARG A 138 -18.85 -3.72 -1.49
CA ARG A 138 -19.97 -3.56 -0.55
C ARG A 138 -19.89 -2.24 0.21
N ILE A 139 -18.68 -1.86 0.63
CA ILE A 139 -18.44 -0.63 1.40
C ILE A 139 -18.45 0.62 0.53
N ALA A 140 -18.04 0.50 -0.73
CA ALA A 140 -18.03 1.63 -1.65
C ALA A 140 -19.47 2.09 -1.95
N ALA A 141 -19.72 3.39 -1.81
CA ALA A 141 -20.99 4.00 -2.20
C ALA A 141 -21.17 3.95 -3.73
N PRO A 142 -22.41 3.94 -4.25
CA PRO A 142 -22.64 4.01 -5.68
C PRO A 142 -21.91 5.20 -6.32
N GLY A 143 -21.15 4.95 -7.39
CA GLY A 143 -20.29 5.93 -8.05
C GLY A 143 -18.99 6.29 -7.29
N GLY A 144 -18.74 5.66 -6.17
CA GLY A 144 -17.49 5.75 -5.43
C GLY A 144 -16.29 5.19 -6.20
N VAL A 145 -15.11 5.31 -5.61
CA VAL A 145 -13.85 4.85 -6.23
C VAL A 145 -13.17 3.80 -5.35
N ILE A 146 -12.73 2.73 -5.96
CA ILE A 146 -11.84 1.72 -5.36
C ILE A 146 -10.46 1.90 -5.97
N VAL A 147 -9.43 2.00 -5.11
CA VAL A 147 -8.03 2.19 -5.52
C VAL A 147 -7.15 1.16 -4.82
N ILE A 148 -6.41 0.38 -5.60
CA ILE A 148 -5.44 -0.60 -5.13
C ILE A 148 -4.06 -0.16 -5.59
N LEU A 149 -3.08 -0.19 -4.70
CA LEU A 149 -1.69 0.13 -5.00
C LEU A 149 -0.83 -1.08 -4.70
N GLU A 150 0.06 -1.45 -5.62
CA GLU A 150 0.99 -2.57 -5.42
C GLU A 150 2.34 -2.25 -6.07
N THR A 151 3.40 -2.83 -5.53
CA THR A 151 4.75 -2.72 -6.10
C THR A 151 4.80 -3.37 -7.48
N LEU A 152 5.36 -2.67 -8.47
CA LEU A 152 5.73 -3.27 -9.74
C LEU A 152 7.18 -3.72 -9.74
N THR A 153 8.11 -2.90 -9.26
CA THR A 153 9.51 -3.35 -9.06
C THR A 153 10.24 -2.40 -8.14
N THR A 154 11.08 -2.93 -7.23
CA THR A 154 12.09 -2.19 -6.47
C THR A 154 13.48 -2.46 -7.05
N GLY A 155 14.32 -1.44 -7.16
CA GLY A 155 15.69 -1.57 -7.66
C GLY A 155 15.77 -1.93 -9.15
N SER A 156 14.84 -1.48 -9.98
CA SER A 156 14.89 -1.65 -11.43
C SER A 156 14.48 -0.34 -12.11
N LEU A 157 15.10 -0.07 -13.27
CA LEU A 157 14.78 1.11 -14.09
C LEU A 157 13.53 0.90 -14.95
N THR A 158 12.98 -0.31 -14.98
CA THR A 158 11.78 -0.65 -15.75
C THR A 158 10.74 -1.34 -14.87
N PRO A 159 9.46 -0.96 -14.98
CA PRO A 159 8.39 -1.59 -14.20
C PRO A 159 8.10 -3.01 -14.69
N ALA A 160 8.01 -3.93 -13.75
CA ALA A 160 7.55 -5.30 -13.97
C ALA A 160 6.96 -5.88 -12.67
N PRO A 161 6.03 -6.84 -12.72
CA PRO A 161 5.60 -7.53 -11.52
C PRO A 161 6.78 -8.23 -10.82
N PRO A 162 6.95 -8.09 -9.49
CA PRO A 162 8.10 -8.65 -8.77
C PRO A 162 8.22 -10.17 -8.84
N THR A 163 7.08 -10.86 -8.99
CA THR A 163 7.01 -12.33 -9.08
C THR A 163 5.93 -12.76 -10.06
N GLU A 164 6.05 -13.99 -10.59
CA GLU A 164 5.00 -14.60 -11.42
C GLU A 164 3.64 -14.64 -10.72
N GLY A 165 3.62 -14.92 -9.41
CA GLY A 165 2.38 -14.91 -8.63
C GLY A 165 1.71 -13.54 -8.57
N LEU A 166 2.48 -12.46 -8.44
CA LEU A 166 1.95 -11.11 -8.49
C LEU A 166 1.54 -10.71 -9.91
N ALA A 167 2.27 -11.16 -10.95
CA ALA A 167 1.85 -10.97 -12.34
C ALA A 167 0.45 -11.56 -12.61
N GLN A 168 0.21 -12.79 -12.14
CA GLN A 168 -1.11 -13.44 -12.24
C GLN A 168 -2.20 -12.66 -11.49
N TYR A 169 -1.90 -12.19 -10.27
CA TYR A 169 -2.83 -11.38 -9.50
C TYR A 169 -3.17 -10.06 -10.21
N TYR A 170 -2.19 -9.35 -10.73
CA TYR A 170 -2.40 -8.09 -11.45
C TYR A 170 -3.21 -8.26 -12.73
N ALA A 171 -2.88 -9.27 -13.53
CA ALA A 171 -3.66 -9.61 -14.72
C ALA A 171 -5.11 -9.96 -14.37
N TRP A 172 -5.32 -10.69 -13.27
CA TRP A 172 -6.64 -11.07 -12.81
C TRP A 172 -7.48 -9.89 -12.30
N LEU A 173 -6.87 -8.89 -11.63
CA LEU A 173 -7.53 -7.62 -11.29
C LEU A 173 -8.06 -6.91 -12.54
N GLU A 174 -7.27 -6.93 -13.62
CA GLU A 174 -7.62 -6.26 -14.88
C GLU A 174 -8.69 -7.04 -15.65
N SER A 175 -8.49 -8.36 -15.86
CA SER A 175 -9.36 -9.19 -16.70
C SER A 175 -10.70 -9.54 -16.04
N GLU A 176 -10.69 -9.94 -14.77
CA GLU A 176 -11.88 -10.46 -14.11
C GLU A 176 -12.61 -9.40 -13.27
N TRP A 177 -11.87 -8.46 -12.70
CA TRP A 177 -12.46 -7.43 -11.84
C TRP A 177 -12.62 -6.08 -12.55
N GLY A 178 -12.03 -5.91 -13.74
CA GLY A 178 -12.19 -4.73 -14.58
C GLY A 178 -11.56 -3.47 -13.99
N PHE A 179 -10.45 -3.62 -13.28
CA PHE A 179 -9.63 -2.47 -12.86
C PHE A 179 -8.79 -1.96 -14.03
N THR A 180 -8.56 -0.66 -14.05
CA THR A 180 -7.62 -0.01 -14.97
C THR A 180 -6.34 0.34 -14.23
N ARG A 181 -5.17 0.00 -14.80
CA ARG A 181 -3.86 0.26 -14.21
C ARG A 181 -3.22 1.52 -14.77
N GLU A 182 -2.63 2.31 -13.87
CA GLU A 182 -1.59 3.29 -14.17
C GLU A 182 -0.27 2.85 -13.51
N THR A 183 0.86 3.20 -14.11
CA THR A 183 2.19 2.89 -13.58
C THR A 183 2.91 4.19 -13.27
N LEU A 184 3.49 4.28 -12.07
CA LEU A 184 4.21 5.44 -11.57
C LEU A 184 5.62 5.07 -11.12
N SER A 185 6.59 5.95 -11.35
CA SER A 185 7.84 5.95 -10.58
C SER A 185 7.54 6.56 -9.21
N THR A 186 7.92 5.84 -8.16
CA THR A 186 7.77 6.26 -6.76
C THR A 186 9.08 6.08 -6.02
N ASP A 187 10.19 6.46 -6.66
CA ASP A 187 11.55 6.27 -6.15
C ASP A 187 11.70 6.72 -4.70
N TYR A 188 12.50 5.98 -3.95
CA TYR A 188 12.99 6.41 -2.64
C TYR A 188 14.11 7.42 -2.80
N GLN A 189 14.17 8.44 -1.95
CA GLN A 189 15.29 9.35 -1.84
C GLN A 189 15.91 9.28 -0.44
N PHE A 190 17.09 8.68 -0.35
CA PHE A 190 17.91 8.64 0.86
C PHE A 190 19.00 9.71 0.80
N ALA A 191 19.61 10.06 1.93
CA ALA A 191 20.67 11.06 1.99
C ALA A 191 21.95 10.58 1.27
N ASN A 192 22.24 9.27 1.34
CA ASN A 192 23.39 8.64 0.70
C ASN A 192 23.15 7.12 0.52
N VAL A 193 24.11 6.43 -0.12
CA VAL A 193 24.07 4.99 -0.39
C VAL A 193 24.04 4.15 0.89
N ASP A 194 24.79 4.56 1.91
CA ASP A 194 24.88 3.82 3.18
C ASP A 194 23.52 3.84 3.91
N GLU A 195 22.86 4.99 3.95
CA GLU A 195 21.51 5.10 4.49
C GLU A 195 20.49 4.26 3.67
N ALA A 196 20.60 4.27 2.33
CA ALA A 196 19.75 3.45 1.49
C ALA A 196 19.88 1.95 1.84
N VAL A 197 21.11 1.47 2.04
CA VAL A 197 21.38 0.10 2.47
C VAL A 197 20.84 -0.17 3.88
N GLU A 198 21.21 0.66 4.85
CA GLU A 198 20.82 0.51 6.26
C GLU A 198 19.29 0.39 6.40
N ARG A 199 18.54 1.26 5.71
CA ARG A 199 17.08 1.30 5.82
C ARG A 199 16.38 0.24 5.01
N SER A 200 17.00 -0.36 4.00
CA SER A 200 16.32 -1.27 3.07
C SER A 200 16.67 -2.75 3.24
N GLU A 201 17.89 -3.07 3.70
CA GLU A 201 18.39 -4.45 3.74
C GLU A 201 17.51 -5.39 4.59
N PHE A 202 16.98 -4.93 5.73
CA PHE A 202 16.14 -5.77 6.58
C PHE A 202 14.83 -6.20 5.90
N PHE A 203 14.35 -5.41 4.94
CA PHE A 203 13.09 -5.64 4.24
C PHE A 203 13.29 -6.36 2.91
N PHE A 204 14.24 -5.88 2.09
CA PHE A 204 14.51 -6.40 0.75
C PHE A 204 15.62 -7.46 0.70
N GLY A 205 16.41 -7.62 1.77
CA GLY A 205 17.48 -8.60 1.86
C GLY A 205 18.83 -8.13 1.32
N ALA A 206 19.85 -8.97 1.56
CA ALA A 206 21.26 -8.66 1.24
C ALA A 206 21.52 -8.45 -0.28
N GLU A 207 20.82 -9.17 -1.15
CA GLU A 207 20.94 -9.03 -2.60
C GLU A 207 20.57 -7.60 -3.05
N MET A 208 19.52 -7.02 -2.48
CA MET A 208 19.17 -5.62 -2.75
C MET A 208 20.22 -4.66 -2.21
N ALA A 209 20.75 -4.91 -1.00
CA ALA A 209 21.81 -4.09 -0.43
C ALA A 209 23.07 -4.06 -1.32
N GLU A 210 23.48 -5.21 -1.86
CA GLU A 210 24.58 -5.31 -2.83
C GLU A 210 24.28 -4.54 -4.12
N LYS A 211 23.06 -4.66 -4.63
CA LYS A 211 22.59 -3.96 -5.82
C LYS A 211 22.61 -2.44 -5.64
N ILE A 212 22.17 -1.95 -4.47
CA ILE A 212 22.20 -0.54 -4.11
C ILE A 212 23.65 -0.04 -4.12
N ARG A 213 24.58 -0.76 -3.48
CA ARG A 213 26.02 -0.40 -3.45
C ARG A 213 26.64 -0.39 -4.85
N ALA A 214 26.40 -1.45 -5.64
CA ALA A 214 26.95 -1.61 -6.98
C ALA A 214 26.54 -0.49 -7.94
N ASN A 215 25.31 0.05 -7.78
CA ASN A 215 24.79 1.11 -8.63
C ASN A 215 24.96 2.51 -8.03
N GLY A 216 25.46 2.63 -6.80
CA GLY A 216 25.60 3.92 -6.12
C GLY A 216 24.24 4.59 -5.83
N TRP A 217 23.19 3.82 -5.55
CA TRP A 217 21.83 4.33 -5.42
C TRP A 217 21.55 4.95 -4.05
N ALA A 218 21.76 6.24 -3.92
CA ALA A 218 21.10 7.06 -2.90
C ALA A 218 19.62 7.30 -3.27
N ARG A 219 19.33 7.33 -4.57
CA ARG A 219 17.97 7.27 -5.11
C ARG A 219 17.70 5.85 -5.60
N LEU A 220 16.89 5.10 -4.83
CA LEU A 220 16.54 3.73 -5.15
C LEU A 220 15.31 3.72 -6.07
N PRO A 221 15.42 3.21 -7.31
CA PRO A 221 14.28 3.12 -8.21
C PRO A 221 13.16 2.26 -7.64
N GLU A 222 11.92 2.78 -7.70
CA GLU A 222 10.70 2.08 -7.31
C GLU A 222 9.59 2.38 -8.31
N TRP A 223 8.84 1.34 -8.64
CA TRP A 223 7.66 1.44 -9.49
C TRP A 223 6.42 0.96 -8.76
N THR A 224 5.36 1.76 -8.79
CA THR A 224 4.05 1.44 -8.22
C THR A 224 3.00 1.35 -9.31
N GLY A 225 2.23 0.26 -9.30
CA GLY A 225 0.99 0.14 -10.04
C GLY A 225 -0.18 0.68 -9.21
N ILE A 226 -1.05 1.47 -9.85
CA ILE A 226 -2.32 1.92 -9.27
C ILE A 226 -3.45 1.36 -10.10
N TRP A 227 -4.24 0.48 -9.50
CA TRP A 227 -5.45 -0.06 -10.09
C TRP A 227 -6.66 0.69 -9.55
N SER A 228 -7.44 1.29 -10.42
CA SER A 228 -8.63 2.03 -10.03
C SER A 228 -9.89 1.56 -10.76
N LYS A 229 -11.05 1.67 -10.08
CA LYS A 229 -12.35 1.31 -10.61
C LYS A 229 -13.45 2.11 -9.92
N ARG A 230 -14.50 2.47 -10.68
CA ARG A 230 -15.76 2.96 -10.10
C ARG A 230 -16.59 1.80 -9.53
N ALA A 231 -17.23 2.05 -8.38
CA ALA A 231 -18.09 1.09 -7.70
C ALA A 231 -19.51 1.07 -8.30
#